data_b8665379a7327698391432ec1228f9e1
#
_entry.id   b8665379a7327698391432ec1228f9e1
#
_cell.length_a   1.000
_cell.length_b   1.000
_cell.length_c   1.000
_cell.angle_alpha   90.00
_cell.angle_beta   90.00
_cell.angle_gamma   90.00
#
_symmetry.space_group_name_H-M   'P 1'
#
loop_
_entity.id
_entity.type
_entity.pdbx_description
1 polymer ?
#
loop_
_entity_poly.entity_id
_entity_poly.type
_entity_poly.pdbx_seq_one_letter_code
_entity_poly.pdbx_strand_id
1 'polypeptide(L)'
;MNILIQGGGRGIGMALAQRALAAGATRLFITARDPLAAPAYDMLAPDDRVTFLPLDVTDEASIMATGARIAGAVPQLDRVICTAGMLQQGDIRPEKRVADLKQDNLLHLYRVNALGPVLLARELWPLLKGDHRLHFAAISARVGSISDNRLGGWYAYRASKAALNQLMRTLSVELAR
;
A
#
# COMPACT_ATOMS: atom_id res chain seq x y z
N MET A 1 14.29 -12.08 -6.81
CA MET A 1 13.79 -10.77 -6.39
C MET A 1 12.97 -10.92 -5.13
N ASN A 2 13.19 -10.05 -4.13
CA ASN A 2 12.42 -9.98 -2.90
C ASN A 2 11.34 -8.91 -3.09
N ILE A 3 10.09 -9.30 -2.99
CA ILE A 3 8.93 -8.46 -3.35
C ILE A 3 7.98 -8.37 -2.17
N LEU A 4 7.52 -7.15 -1.86
CA LEU A 4 6.41 -6.91 -0.93
C LEU A 4 5.20 -6.40 -1.70
N ILE A 5 4.03 -7.03 -1.49
CA ILE A 5 2.75 -6.55 -1.97
C ILE A 5 1.86 -6.22 -0.75
N GLN A 6 1.77 -4.94 -0.43
CA GLN A 6 0.93 -4.41 0.61
C GLN A 6 -0.52 -4.40 0.12
N GLY A 7 -1.41 -5.08 0.84
CA GLY A 7 -2.79 -5.29 0.41
C GLY A 7 -2.96 -6.41 -0.63
N GLY A 8 -2.04 -7.39 -0.64
CA GLY A 8 -2.01 -8.49 -1.60
C GLY A 8 -3.02 -9.62 -1.36
N GLY A 9 -3.85 -9.53 -0.32
CA GLY A 9 -4.77 -10.60 0.05
C GLY A 9 -5.95 -10.81 -0.91
N ARG A 10 -6.25 -9.87 -1.82
CA ARG A 10 -7.37 -9.93 -2.77
C ARG A 10 -7.18 -9.00 -3.96
N GLY A 11 -8.09 -9.15 -4.96
CA GLY A 11 -8.22 -8.22 -6.08
C GLY A 11 -6.91 -7.98 -6.83
N ILE A 12 -6.59 -6.71 -7.11
CA ILE A 12 -5.39 -6.33 -7.87
C ILE A 12 -4.10 -6.82 -7.18
N GLY A 13 -4.02 -6.69 -5.85
CA GLY A 13 -2.86 -7.13 -5.09
C GLY A 13 -2.62 -8.64 -5.21
N MET A 14 -3.67 -9.45 -5.13
CA MET A 14 -3.57 -10.90 -5.35
C MET A 14 -3.10 -11.24 -6.77
N ALA A 15 -3.66 -10.60 -7.78
CA ALA A 15 -3.25 -10.81 -9.17
C ALA A 15 -1.77 -10.44 -9.40
N LEU A 16 -1.29 -9.35 -8.76
CA LEU A 16 0.12 -8.98 -8.80
C LEU A 16 1.00 -9.99 -8.06
N ALA A 17 0.54 -10.57 -6.95
CA ALA A 17 1.25 -11.61 -6.23
C ALA A 17 1.44 -12.87 -7.09
N GLN A 18 0.38 -13.34 -7.76
CA GLN A 18 0.45 -14.44 -8.71
C GLN A 18 1.43 -14.17 -9.85
N ARG A 19 1.39 -12.97 -10.42
CA ARG A 19 2.33 -12.55 -11.47
C ARG A 19 3.78 -12.48 -10.98
N ALA A 20 3.99 -12.03 -9.73
CA ALA A 20 5.34 -11.98 -9.13
C ALA A 20 5.93 -13.37 -8.98
N LEU A 21 5.15 -14.35 -8.51
CA LEU A 21 5.58 -15.76 -8.42
C LEU A 21 5.90 -16.36 -9.79
N ALA A 22 5.01 -16.15 -10.76
CA ALA A 22 5.22 -16.61 -12.14
C ALA A 22 6.45 -15.97 -12.79
N ALA A 23 6.81 -14.73 -12.41
CA ALA A 23 8.00 -14.03 -12.88
C ALA A 23 9.28 -14.40 -12.09
N GLY A 24 9.25 -15.41 -11.23
CA GLY A 24 10.42 -15.90 -10.51
C GLY A 24 10.80 -15.09 -9.27
N ALA A 25 9.82 -14.57 -8.52
CA ALA A 25 10.09 -14.00 -7.21
C ALA A 25 10.81 -15.02 -6.30
N THR A 26 11.88 -14.60 -5.63
CA THR A 26 12.65 -15.43 -4.69
C THR A 26 11.99 -15.48 -3.33
N ARG A 27 11.51 -14.30 -2.87
CA ARG A 27 10.68 -14.13 -1.68
C ARG A 27 9.54 -13.18 -2.00
N LEU A 28 8.33 -13.53 -1.56
CA LEU A 28 7.13 -12.74 -1.74
C LEU A 28 6.42 -12.55 -0.41
N PHE A 29 6.41 -11.32 0.08
CA PHE A 29 5.64 -10.93 1.25
C PHE A 29 4.29 -10.37 0.80
N ILE A 30 3.22 -10.91 1.34
CA ILE A 30 1.84 -10.49 1.06
C ILE A 30 1.23 -10.02 2.37
N THR A 31 0.69 -8.78 2.39
CA THR A 31 0.04 -8.31 3.61
C THR A 31 -1.46 -8.16 3.44
N ALA A 32 -2.17 -8.44 4.52
CA ALA A 32 -3.60 -8.19 4.69
C ALA A 32 -3.89 -7.90 6.17
N ARG A 33 -5.01 -7.26 6.49
CA ARG A 33 -5.41 -7.03 7.89
C ARG A 33 -5.64 -8.36 8.63
N ASP A 34 -6.30 -9.28 7.97
CA ASP A 34 -6.43 -10.68 8.38
C ASP A 34 -5.91 -11.56 7.24
N PRO A 35 -4.66 -12.05 7.33
CA PRO A 35 -4.06 -12.90 6.29
C PRO A 35 -4.79 -14.22 6.10
N LEU A 36 -5.25 -14.86 7.19
CA LEU A 36 -5.88 -16.19 7.14
C LEU A 36 -7.27 -16.14 6.49
N ALA A 37 -7.98 -15.02 6.62
CA ALA A 37 -9.26 -14.78 5.96
C ALA A 37 -9.11 -14.18 4.56
N ALA A 38 -7.88 -13.95 4.07
CA ALA A 38 -7.66 -13.34 2.77
C ALA A 38 -7.86 -14.36 1.64
N PRO A 39 -8.63 -14.08 0.59
CA PRO A 39 -8.85 -14.99 -0.54
C PRO A 39 -7.57 -15.52 -1.21
N ALA A 40 -6.46 -14.78 -1.13
CA ALA A 40 -5.18 -15.20 -1.66
C ALA A 40 -4.47 -16.26 -0.80
N TYR A 41 -4.89 -16.46 0.47
CA TYR A 41 -4.16 -17.29 1.42
C TYR A 41 -4.13 -18.75 0.97
N ASP A 42 -5.29 -19.36 0.77
CA ASP A 42 -5.38 -20.79 0.39
C ASP A 42 -4.66 -21.10 -0.94
N MET A 43 -4.64 -20.11 -1.82
CA MET A 43 -4.05 -20.24 -3.15
C MET A 43 -2.52 -20.10 -3.15
N LEU A 44 -1.97 -19.23 -2.32
CA LEU A 44 -0.57 -18.82 -2.40
C LEU A 44 0.27 -19.25 -1.19
N ALA A 45 -0.33 -19.50 -0.03
CA ALA A 45 0.40 -19.91 1.16
C ALA A 45 1.13 -21.25 1.05
N PRO A 46 0.70 -22.21 0.20
CA PRO A 46 1.46 -23.45 -0.01
C PRO A 46 2.81 -23.29 -0.72
N ASP A 47 3.08 -22.13 -1.33
CA ASP A 47 4.38 -21.85 -1.97
C ASP A 47 5.38 -21.36 -0.92
N ASP A 48 6.47 -22.07 -0.70
CA ASP A 48 7.51 -21.78 0.30
C ASP A 48 8.18 -20.42 0.14
N ARG A 49 8.04 -19.80 -1.01
CA ARG A 49 8.53 -18.43 -1.27
C ARG A 49 7.62 -17.36 -0.69
N VAL A 50 6.38 -17.71 -0.33
CA VAL A 50 5.34 -16.77 0.11
C VAL A 50 5.30 -16.67 1.63
N THR A 51 5.24 -15.46 2.13
CA THR A 51 5.00 -15.17 3.55
C THR A 51 3.85 -14.20 3.66
N PHE A 52 2.77 -14.62 4.31
CA PHE A 52 1.65 -13.76 4.66
C PHE A 52 1.92 -13.05 6.00
N LEU A 53 1.68 -11.74 6.05
CA LEU A 53 1.90 -10.90 7.22
C LEU A 53 0.65 -10.06 7.53
N PRO A 54 0.23 -9.99 8.80
CA PRO A 54 -0.82 -9.06 9.19
C PRO A 54 -0.33 -7.62 9.08
N LEU A 55 -1.14 -6.74 8.49
CA LEU A 55 -0.84 -5.32 8.39
C LEU A 55 -2.12 -4.49 8.32
N ASP A 56 -2.32 -3.66 9.33
CA ASP A 56 -3.20 -2.51 9.25
C ASP A 56 -2.35 -1.24 9.03
N VAL A 57 -2.50 -0.60 7.88
CA VAL A 57 -1.74 0.59 7.51
C VAL A 57 -2.17 1.85 8.28
N THR A 58 -3.21 1.77 9.09
CA THR A 58 -3.66 2.86 9.97
C THR A 58 -3.12 2.75 11.39
N ASP A 59 -2.42 1.64 11.69
CA ASP A 59 -1.81 1.33 12.98
C ASP A 59 -0.28 1.28 12.86
N GLU A 60 0.41 2.23 13.47
CA GLU A 60 1.88 2.30 13.42
C GLU A 60 2.54 1.09 14.06
N ALA A 61 1.99 0.53 15.13
CA ALA A 61 2.53 -0.68 15.76
C ALA A 61 2.46 -1.88 14.79
N SER A 62 1.36 -2.02 14.04
CA SER A 62 1.23 -3.02 12.99
C SER A 62 2.25 -2.83 11.86
N ILE A 63 2.49 -1.58 11.45
CA ILE A 63 3.48 -1.26 10.42
C ILE A 63 4.89 -1.62 10.90
N MET A 64 5.26 -1.22 12.12
CA MET A 64 6.56 -1.54 12.74
C MET A 64 6.79 -3.06 12.85
N ALA A 65 5.81 -3.79 13.36
CA ALA A 65 5.90 -5.25 13.50
C ALA A 65 6.08 -5.95 12.16
N THR A 66 5.36 -5.50 11.12
CA THR A 66 5.50 -6.04 9.76
C THR A 66 6.87 -5.71 9.17
N GLY A 67 7.35 -4.47 9.33
CA GLY A 67 8.69 -4.05 8.89
C GLY A 67 9.80 -4.88 9.52
N ALA A 68 9.75 -5.09 10.83
CA ALA A 68 10.73 -5.91 11.55
C ALA A 68 10.75 -7.36 11.06
N ARG A 69 9.59 -7.97 10.78
CA ARG A 69 9.51 -9.33 10.26
C ARG A 69 10.12 -9.46 8.87
N ILE A 70 9.91 -8.47 7.99
CA ILE A 70 10.50 -8.46 6.65
C ILE A 70 12.01 -8.26 6.75
N ALA A 71 12.47 -7.33 7.59
CA ALA A 71 13.90 -7.06 7.79
C ALA A 71 14.67 -8.26 8.36
N GLY A 72 14.03 -9.08 9.19
CA GLY A 72 14.61 -10.33 9.69
C GLY A 72 14.66 -11.46 8.66
N ALA A 73 13.98 -11.34 7.52
CA ALA A 73 13.85 -12.39 6.52
C ALA A 73 14.69 -12.15 5.24
N VAL A 74 14.94 -10.90 4.88
CA VAL A 74 15.68 -10.52 3.67
C VAL A 74 16.59 -9.31 3.91
N PRO A 75 17.76 -9.23 3.25
CA PRO A 75 18.66 -8.08 3.40
C PRO A 75 18.20 -6.84 2.63
N GLN A 76 17.35 -7.01 1.61
CA GLN A 76 16.84 -5.93 0.75
C GLN A 76 15.50 -6.29 0.13
N LEU A 77 14.77 -5.27 -0.31
CA LEU A 77 13.57 -5.40 -1.15
C LEU A 77 13.83 -4.82 -2.54
N ASP A 78 13.55 -5.60 -3.57
CA ASP A 78 13.70 -5.16 -4.96
C ASP A 78 12.42 -4.47 -5.47
N ARG A 79 11.25 -4.86 -4.92
CA ARG A 79 9.97 -4.24 -5.25
C ARG A 79 9.06 -4.13 -4.03
N VAL A 80 8.44 -2.97 -3.89
CA VAL A 80 7.33 -2.72 -2.95
C VAL A 80 6.15 -2.18 -3.74
N ILE A 81 5.00 -2.85 -3.64
CA ILE A 81 3.79 -2.44 -4.36
C ILE A 81 2.67 -2.27 -3.34
N CYS A 82 2.26 -1.02 -3.10
CA CYS A 82 1.16 -0.67 -2.21
C CYS A 82 -0.15 -0.66 -2.99
N THR A 83 -1.00 -1.66 -2.74
CA THR A 83 -2.29 -1.82 -3.43
C THR A 83 -3.49 -1.54 -2.53
N ALA A 84 -3.31 -1.50 -1.21
CA ALA A 84 -4.39 -1.15 -0.32
C ALA A 84 -4.82 0.30 -0.53
N GLY A 85 -6.13 0.48 -0.62
CA GLY A 85 -6.75 1.77 -0.74
C GLY A 85 -8.24 1.66 -0.48
N MET A 86 -8.87 2.79 -0.11
CA MET A 86 -10.27 2.84 0.25
C MET A 86 -10.93 4.04 -0.41
N LEU A 87 -12.09 3.80 -1.05
CA LEU A 87 -13.02 4.82 -1.51
C LEU A 87 -14.22 4.90 -0.56
N GLN A 88 -14.71 3.72 -0.15
CA GLN A 88 -15.87 3.55 0.73
C GLN A 88 -15.74 2.30 1.59
N GLN A 89 -16.28 2.34 2.80
CA GLN A 89 -16.34 1.19 3.71
C GLN A 89 -17.39 1.45 4.81
N GLY A 90 -18.23 0.46 5.12
CA GLY A 90 -19.29 0.65 6.11
C GLY A 90 -20.18 1.85 5.75
N ASP A 91 -20.26 2.82 6.63
CA ASP A 91 -21.04 4.06 6.44
C ASP A 91 -20.27 5.17 5.72
N ILE A 92 -18.99 4.98 5.47
CA ILE A 92 -18.18 5.93 4.72
C ILE A 92 -18.54 5.83 3.24
N ARG A 93 -19.07 6.91 2.68
CA ARG A 93 -19.42 7.06 1.27
C ARG A 93 -18.73 8.27 0.66
N PRO A 94 -18.42 8.25 -0.64
CA PRO A 94 -17.88 9.43 -1.32
C PRO A 94 -18.87 10.60 -1.26
N GLU A 95 -18.40 11.75 -0.83
CA GLU A 95 -19.21 12.96 -0.65
C GLU A 95 -19.59 13.56 -2.00
N LYS A 96 -20.82 14.00 -2.15
CA LYS A 96 -21.30 14.70 -3.35
C LYS A 96 -21.23 16.23 -3.19
N ARG A 97 -21.37 16.74 -1.98
CA ARG A 97 -21.43 18.17 -1.65
C ARG A 97 -20.53 18.46 -0.44
N VAL A 98 -20.12 19.71 -0.28
CA VAL A 98 -19.34 20.16 0.88
C VAL A 98 -20.08 19.91 2.20
N ALA A 99 -21.41 20.00 2.18
CA ALA A 99 -22.23 19.73 3.36
C ALA A 99 -22.21 18.27 3.85
N ASP A 100 -21.77 17.33 3.01
CA ASP A 100 -21.67 15.90 3.34
C ASP A 100 -20.33 15.56 4.02
N LEU A 101 -19.42 16.54 4.17
CA LEU A 101 -18.08 16.33 4.74
C LEU A 101 -18.15 15.95 6.22
N LYS A 102 -17.37 14.92 6.56
CA LYS A 102 -17.11 14.53 7.95
C LYS A 102 -15.60 14.45 8.15
N GLN A 103 -15.10 15.14 9.17
CA GLN A 103 -13.68 15.19 9.48
C GLN A 103 -13.07 13.79 9.65
N ASP A 104 -13.76 12.92 10.38
CA ASP A 104 -13.26 11.56 10.65
C ASP A 104 -13.10 10.73 9.37
N ASN A 105 -14.03 10.90 8.40
CA ASN A 105 -13.93 10.24 7.10
C ASN A 105 -12.72 10.72 6.31
N LEU A 106 -12.49 12.03 6.28
CA LEU A 106 -11.32 12.64 5.64
C LEU A 106 -10.02 12.09 6.24
N LEU A 107 -9.91 12.11 7.57
CA LEU A 107 -8.73 11.61 8.28
C LEU A 107 -8.53 10.12 8.05
N HIS A 108 -9.60 9.33 8.04
CA HIS A 108 -9.49 7.89 7.83
C HIS A 108 -9.01 7.55 6.40
N LEU A 109 -9.61 8.18 5.36
CA LEU A 109 -9.15 7.99 3.99
C LEU A 109 -7.71 8.47 3.80
N TYR A 110 -7.32 9.56 4.45
CA TYR A 110 -5.95 10.06 4.41
C TYR A 110 -4.97 9.05 5.03
N ARG A 111 -5.30 8.49 6.20
CA ARG A 111 -4.46 7.45 6.85
C ARG A 111 -4.27 6.23 5.96
N VAL A 112 -5.37 5.70 5.40
CA VAL A 112 -5.30 4.49 4.54
C VAL A 112 -4.59 4.78 3.23
N ASN A 113 -5.02 5.82 2.49
CA ASN A 113 -4.64 6.02 1.09
C ASN A 113 -3.32 6.75 0.90
N ALA A 114 -2.91 7.59 1.86
CA ALA A 114 -1.74 8.46 1.73
C ALA A 114 -0.64 8.13 2.75
N LEU A 115 -0.97 8.11 4.05
CA LEU A 115 0.03 7.87 5.09
C LEU A 115 0.53 6.41 5.09
N GLY A 116 -0.38 5.44 4.91
CA GLY A 116 -0.01 4.02 4.96
C GLY A 116 1.21 3.66 4.11
N PRO A 117 1.24 3.98 2.81
CA PRO A 117 2.38 3.70 1.95
C PRO A 117 3.69 4.35 2.40
N VAL A 118 3.68 5.60 2.87
CA VAL A 118 4.92 6.29 3.26
C VAL A 118 5.41 5.91 4.65
N LEU A 119 4.50 5.64 5.59
CA LEU A 119 4.89 5.09 6.90
C LEU A 119 5.49 3.69 6.74
N LEU A 120 4.95 2.87 5.84
CA LEU A 120 5.54 1.58 5.50
C LEU A 120 6.93 1.77 4.86
N ALA A 121 7.11 2.74 3.97
CA ALA A 121 8.43 3.06 3.41
C ALA A 121 9.43 3.48 4.50
N ARG A 122 8.99 4.26 5.50
CA ARG A 122 9.80 4.66 6.66
C ARG A 122 10.34 3.43 7.41
N GLU A 123 9.46 2.47 7.72
CA GLU A 123 9.87 1.27 8.46
C GLU A 123 10.74 0.32 7.62
N LEU A 124 10.52 0.29 6.31
CA LEU A 124 11.31 -0.52 5.39
C LEU A 124 12.59 0.19 4.93
N TRP A 125 12.85 1.42 5.36
CA TRP A 125 13.94 2.27 4.86
C TRP A 125 15.30 1.55 4.74
N PRO A 126 15.77 0.77 5.74
CA PRO A 126 17.03 0.05 5.62
C PRO A 126 17.06 -0.99 4.48
N LEU A 127 15.90 -1.51 4.08
CA LEU A 127 15.76 -2.50 3.00
C LEU A 127 15.58 -1.85 1.61
N LEU A 128 15.26 -0.55 1.58
CA LEU A 128 15.04 0.21 0.34
C LEU A 128 16.30 0.92 -0.15
N LYS A 129 17.22 1.23 0.77
CA LYS A 129 18.50 1.90 0.46
C LYS A 129 19.58 0.87 0.14
N GLY A 130 20.46 1.22 -0.80
CA GLY A 130 21.59 0.38 -1.18
C GLY A 130 21.87 0.45 -2.67
N ASP A 131 22.89 -0.26 -3.09
CA ASP A 131 23.30 -0.33 -4.51
C ASP A 131 22.54 -1.46 -5.24
N HIS A 132 21.21 -1.38 -5.20
CA HIS A 132 20.34 -2.31 -5.91
C HIS A 132 19.18 -1.58 -6.59
N ARG A 133 18.61 -2.21 -7.61
CA ARG A 133 17.48 -1.63 -8.33
C ARG A 133 16.19 -1.81 -7.53
N LEU A 134 15.66 -0.71 -6.99
CA LEU A 134 14.39 -0.68 -6.27
C LEU A 134 13.25 -0.14 -7.17
N HIS A 135 12.07 -0.75 -7.06
CA HIS A 135 10.81 -0.19 -7.53
C HIS A 135 9.83 -0.06 -6.37
N PHE A 136 9.55 1.16 -5.93
CA PHE A 136 8.50 1.44 -4.97
C PHE A 136 7.30 2.07 -5.68
N ALA A 137 6.15 1.41 -5.64
CA ALA A 137 4.93 1.83 -6.33
C ALA A 137 3.73 1.84 -5.39
N ALA A 138 2.80 2.77 -5.59
CA ALA A 138 1.51 2.79 -4.91
C ALA A 138 0.39 3.06 -5.92
N ILE A 139 -0.76 2.37 -5.76
CA ILE A 139 -1.91 2.57 -6.65
C ILE A 139 -2.58 3.88 -6.27
N SER A 140 -2.50 4.85 -7.17
CA SER A 140 -3.22 6.12 -7.07
C SER A 140 -4.55 6.05 -7.86
N ALA A 141 -5.09 7.20 -8.20
CA ALA A 141 -6.29 7.33 -9.02
C ALA A 141 -6.23 8.62 -9.85
N ARG A 142 -6.85 8.60 -11.04
CA ARG A 142 -6.98 9.79 -11.88
C ARG A 142 -7.60 10.98 -11.15
N VAL A 143 -8.57 10.71 -10.28
CA VAL A 143 -9.26 11.73 -9.49
C VAL A 143 -8.37 12.40 -8.42
N GLY A 144 -7.16 11.90 -8.16
CA GLY A 144 -6.13 12.58 -7.36
C GLY A 144 -5.41 13.72 -8.11
N SER A 145 -5.69 13.92 -9.40
CA SER A 145 -5.20 15.08 -10.14
C SER A 145 -5.98 16.34 -9.75
N ILE A 146 -5.27 17.38 -9.35
CA ILE A 146 -5.86 18.67 -8.99
C ILE A 146 -6.34 19.39 -10.25
N SER A 147 -5.53 19.40 -11.31
CA SER A 147 -5.83 20.09 -12.56
C SER A 147 -6.94 19.43 -13.39
N ASP A 148 -7.15 18.11 -13.24
CA ASP A 148 -8.19 17.36 -13.94
C ASP A 148 -9.51 17.28 -13.15
N ASN A 149 -9.66 18.06 -12.07
CA ASN A 149 -10.86 18.08 -11.24
C ASN A 149 -11.93 19.02 -11.81
N ARG A 150 -12.71 18.52 -12.77
CA ARG A 150 -13.83 19.26 -13.39
C ARG A 150 -15.20 18.85 -12.83
N LEU A 151 -15.32 17.67 -12.25
CA LEU A 151 -16.60 17.10 -11.80
C LEU A 151 -16.91 17.41 -10.34
N GLY A 152 -15.91 17.76 -9.53
CA GLY A 152 -16.07 17.96 -8.08
C GLY A 152 -16.45 16.66 -7.34
N GLY A 153 -16.97 16.81 -6.11
CA GLY A 153 -17.34 15.70 -5.24
C GLY A 153 -16.15 14.84 -4.78
N TRP A 154 -16.42 13.81 -3.99
CA TRP A 154 -15.43 12.84 -3.50
C TRP A 154 -14.25 13.49 -2.79
N TYR A 155 -14.54 14.50 -1.98
CA TYR A 155 -13.53 15.35 -1.36
C TYR A 155 -12.45 14.55 -0.63
N ALA A 156 -12.86 13.65 0.27
CA ALA A 156 -11.92 12.85 1.05
C ALA A 156 -11.04 11.96 0.17
N TYR A 157 -11.65 11.30 -0.83
CA TYR A 157 -10.91 10.41 -1.72
C TYR A 157 -9.95 11.17 -2.63
N ARG A 158 -10.42 12.25 -3.28
CA ARG A 158 -9.57 13.10 -4.13
C ARG A 158 -8.40 13.66 -3.36
N ALA A 159 -8.66 14.24 -2.18
CA ALA A 159 -7.63 14.83 -1.32
C ALA A 159 -6.61 13.76 -0.88
N SER A 160 -7.06 12.57 -0.48
CA SER A 160 -6.15 11.49 -0.07
C SER A 160 -5.26 11.00 -1.22
N LYS A 161 -5.78 10.92 -2.46
CA LYS A 161 -4.99 10.48 -3.62
C LYS A 161 -4.08 11.59 -4.15
N ALA A 162 -4.44 12.86 -4.03
CA ALA A 162 -3.54 14.00 -4.29
C ALA A 162 -2.38 14.01 -3.29
N ALA A 163 -2.69 13.81 -1.99
CA ALA A 163 -1.68 13.68 -0.95
C ALA A 163 -0.74 12.49 -1.20
N LEU A 164 -1.28 11.32 -1.56
CA LEU A 164 -0.45 10.16 -1.95
C LEU A 164 0.51 10.54 -3.09
N ASN A 165 0.03 11.19 -4.14
CA ASN A 165 0.87 11.59 -5.27
C ASN A 165 2.02 12.49 -4.83
N GLN A 166 1.76 13.48 -3.95
CA GLN A 166 2.78 14.36 -3.41
C GLN A 166 3.79 13.62 -2.53
N LEU A 167 3.31 12.76 -1.62
CA LEU A 167 4.17 11.98 -0.73
C LEU A 167 5.07 11.01 -1.52
N MET A 168 4.52 10.33 -2.52
CA MET A 168 5.28 9.45 -3.41
C MET A 168 6.32 10.21 -4.23
N ARG A 169 6.01 11.43 -4.69
CA ARG A 169 6.98 12.29 -5.38
C ARG A 169 8.14 12.68 -4.45
N THR A 170 7.83 13.06 -3.21
CA THR A 170 8.84 13.41 -2.22
C THR A 170 9.74 12.20 -1.90
N LEU A 171 9.13 11.04 -1.64
CA LEU A 171 9.84 9.78 -1.40
C LEU A 171 10.78 9.42 -2.57
N SER A 172 10.33 9.61 -3.81
CA SER A 172 11.15 9.30 -5.00
C SER A 172 12.40 10.17 -5.10
N VAL A 173 12.32 11.44 -4.69
CA VAL A 173 13.48 12.36 -4.65
C VAL A 173 14.47 11.94 -3.56
N GLU A 174 13.98 11.45 -2.44
CA GLU A 174 14.82 11.02 -1.32
C GLU A 174 15.50 9.67 -1.61
N LEU A 175 14.79 8.73 -2.23
CA LEU A 175 15.35 7.44 -2.65
C LEU A 175 16.37 7.52 -3.78
N ALA A 176 16.37 8.60 -4.56
CA ALA A 176 17.33 8.83 -5.65
C ALA A 176 18.65 9.45 -5.20
N ARG A 177 18.80 9.79 -3.90
CA ARG A 177 20.03 10.35 -3.28
C ARG A 177 20.86 9.24 -2.66
#